data_b4a3437f45258f6cfcee26d77e546f62
#
_entry.id   b4a3437f45258f6cfcee26d77e546f62
#
_cell.length_a   1.000
_cell.length_b   1.000
_cell.length_c   1.000
_cell.angle_alpha   90.00
_cell.angle_beta   90.00
_cell.angle_gamma   90.00
#
_symmetry.space_group_name_H-M   'P 1'
#
loop_
_entity.id
_entity.type
_entity.pdbx_description
1 polymer ?
#
loop_
_entity_poly.entity_id
_entity_poly.type
_entity_poly.pdbx_seq_one_letter_code
_entity_poly.pdbx_strand_id
1 'polypeptide(L)'
;FNAELSQRFEQRLGAMQLGSTRHAYPLVGVYPQKFTGNRFALVGDAAVGMHPVTAHGFNFGLLGQDLLSQSILDAHRRGLDISSDSLLSQYERRLWRATRPLYLATRTIIRLYTNDSPPARLARKAGLALGARISPFRRMLAAGLTQKGSSLSSTRPVTSALKALVSR
;
A
#
# COMPACT_ATOMS: atom_id res chain seq x y z
N PHE A 1 6.83 29.86 -5.80
CA PHE A 1 5.99 28.88 -5.13
C PHE A 1 4.65 29.47 -4.69
N ASN A 2 4.63 30.51 -3.82
CA ASN A 2 3.40 31.10 -3.29
C ASN A 2 2.49 31.64 -4.41
N ALA A 3 3.05 32.41 -5.36
CA ALA A 3 2.30 32.95 -6.50
C ALA A 3 1.73 31.82 -7.38
N GLU A 4 2.55 30.79 -7.69
CA GLU A 4 2.09 29.64 -8.48
C GLU A 4 1.00 28.84 -7.76
N LEU A 5 1.15 28.66 -6.43
CA LEU A 5 0.14 27.98 -5.63
C LEU A 5 -1.19 28.73 -5.66
N SER A 6 -1.17 30.06 -5.39
CA SER A 6 -2.36 30.88 -5.45
C SER A 6 -3.04 30.86 -6.85
N GLN A 7 -2.22 30.85 -7.90
CA GLN A 7 -2.72 30.74 -9.28
C GLN A 7 -3.38 29.39 -9.57
N ARG A 8 -2.76 28.27 -9.15
CA ARG A 8 -3.32 26.90 -9.31
C ARG A 8 -4.64 26.70 -8.57
N PHE A 9 -4.82 27.40 -7.46
CA PHE A 9 -6.09 27.44 -6.72
C PHE A 9 -7.06 28.54 -7.23
N GLU A 10 -6.75 29.16 -8.40
CA GLU A 10 -7.61 30.17 -9.03
C GLU A 10 -7.98 31.33 -8.06
N GLN A 11 -7.08 31.64 -7.13
CA GLN A 11 -7.28 32.66 -6.10
C GLN A 11 -8.47 32.38 -5.14
N ARG A 12 -9.07 31.20 -5.18
CA ARG A 12 -10.25 30.84 -4.35
C ARG A 12 -10.01 30.96 -2.85
N LEU A 13 -8.78 30.78 -2.41
CA LEU A 13 -8.38 30.87 -1.00
C LEU A 13 -7.63 32.18 -0.70
N GLY A 14 -7.64 33.15 -1.62
CA GLY A 14 -6.86 34.38 -1.52
C GLY A 14 -5.36 34.16 -1.71
N ALA A 15 -4.56 35.14 -1.30
CA ALA A 15 -3.11 35.08 -1.39
C ALA A 15 -2.56 34.08 -0.40
N MET A 16 -1.96 33.02 -0.91
CA MET A 16 -1.35 31.96 -0.09
C MET A 16 0.09 32.30 0.29
N GLN A 17 0.44 32.06 1.55
CA GLN A 17 1.79 32.26 2.07
C GLN A 17 2.32 30.97 2.67
N LEU A 18 3.64 30.76 2.51
CA LEU A 18 4.31 29.63 3.12
C LEU A 18 4.41 29.82 4.64
N GLY A 19 3.81 28.92 5.40
CA GLY A 19 3.80 28.99 6.88
C GLY A 19 4.95 28.24 7.56
N SER A 20 5.74 27.44 6.79
CA SER A 20 6.85 26.66 7.34
C SER A 20 7.91 26.36 6.28
N THR A 21 8.99 25.70 6.67
CA THR A 21 10.03 25.23 5.75
C THR A 21 9.49 24.16 4.79
N ARG A 22 10.03 24.12 3.57
CA ARG A 22 9.71 23.10 2.57
C ARG A 22 10.79 22.03 2.57
N HIS A 23 10.35 20.78 2.48
CA HIS A 23 11.24 19.64 2.35
C HIS A 23 10.92 18.89 1.06
N ALA A 24 11.97 18.47 0.34
CA ALA A 24 11.82 17.63 -0.86
C ALA A 24 12.24 16.20 -0.51
N TYR A 25 11.36 15.25 -0.78
CA TYR A 25 11.64 13.84 -0.60
C TYR A 25 11.48 13.10 -1.93
N PRO A 26 12.43 12.22 -2.28
CA PRO A 26 12.28 11.38 -3.46
C PRO A 26 11.11 10.41 -3.28
N LEU A 27 10.21 10.36 -4.25
CA LEU A 27 9.11 9.41 -4.27
C LEU A 27 9.59 8.07 -4.84
N VAL A 28 10.18 7.24 -3.98
CA VAL A 28 10.73 5.95 -4.36
C VAL A 28 9.79 4.84 -3.91
N GLY A 29 9.37 3.99 -4.85
CA GLY A 29 8.66 2.75 -4.51
C GLY A 29 9.66 1.69 -4.05
N VAL A 30 9.41 1.07 -2.90
CA VAL A 30 10.23 0.01 -2.30
C VAL A 30 9.45 -1.30 -2.33
N TYR A 31 10.07 -2.33 -2.89
CA TYR A 31 9.52 -3.68 -2.89
C TYR A 31 10.66 -4.69 -2.88
N PRO A 32 11.12 -5.11 -1.69
CA PRO A 32 12.23 -6.05 -1.54
C PRO A 32 11.94 -7.41 -2.19
N GLN A 33 12.98 -8.13 -2.53
CA GLN A 33 12.85 -9.50 -3.05
C GLN A 33 12.36 -10.46 -1.97
N LYS A 34 12.70 -10.19 -0.71
CA LYS A 34 12.28 -10.95 0.46
C LYS A 34 11.78 -9.99 1.53
N PHE A 35 10.70 -10.35 2.20
CA PHE A 35 10.15 -9.60 3.32
C PHE A 35 10.58 -10.15 4.67
N THR A 36 11.22 -11.31 4.67
CA THR A 36 11.65 -12.00 5.88
C THR A 36 13.10 -12.49 5.77
N GLY A 37 13.72 -12.72 6.90
CA GLY A 37 15.04 -13.32 7.03
C GLY A 37 15.15 -14.10 8.35
N ASN A 38 16.36 -14.48 8.74
CA ASN A 38 16.55 -15.22 9.97
C ASN A 38 16.06 -14.41 11.18
N ARG A 39 14.93 -14.82 11.76
CA ARG A 39 14.29 -14.24 12.95
C ARG A 39 13.87 -12.76 12.78
N PHE A 40 13.64 -12.28 11.57
CA PHE A 40 13.10 -10.94 11.35
C PHE A 40 12.08 -10.90 10.22
N ALA A 41 11.19 -9.90 10.25
CA ALA A 41 10.24 -9.60 9.20
C ALA A 41 10.13 -8.08 8.96
N LEU A 42 10.01 -7.69 7.71
CA LEU A 42 9.73 -6.31 7.30
C LEU A 42 8.24 -6.04 7.37
N VAL A 43 7.85 -4.84 7.82
CA VAL A 43 6.45 -4.39 7.92
C VAL A 43 6.35 -2.95 7.42
N GLY A 44 5.17 -2.53 7.01
CA GLY A 44 4.94 -1.17 6.53
C GLY A 44 5.70 -0.86 5.25
N ASP A 45 6.19 0.36 5.12
CA ASP A 45 6.90 0.82 3.92
C ASP A 45 8.23 0.09 3.68
N ALA A 46 8.84 -0.48 4.73
CA ALA A 46 10.02 -1.33 4.58
C ALA A 46 9.74 -2.62 3.80
N ALA A 47 8.53 -3.16 3.92
CA ALA A 47 8.07 -4.32 3.14
C ALA A 47 7.46 -3.88 1.80
N VAL A 48 6.53 -2.91 1.83
CA VAL A 48 5.80 -2.46 0.64
C VAL A 48 5.66 -0.95 0.66
N GLY A 49 6.71 -0.25 0.23
CA GLY A 49 6.70 1.19 0.02
C GLY A 49 6.05 1.54 -1.31
N MET A 50 4.78 1.93 -1.27
CA MET A 50 4.01 2.29 -2.47
C MET A 50 4.23 3.74 -2.86
N HIS A 51 4.25 3.99 -4.18
CA HIS A 51 4.15 5.35 -4.66
C HIS A 51 2.79 5.97 -4.26
N PRO A 52 2.73 7.22 -3.78
CA PRO A 52 1.53 7.79 -3.16
C PRO A 52 0.34 7.99 -4.12
N VAL A 53 0.54 7.83 -5.44
CA VAL A 53 -0.51 8.02 -6.45
C VAL A 53 -1.78 7.18 -6.23
N THR A 54 -1.67 6.03 -5.57
CA THR A 54 -2.81 5.14 -5.28
C THR A 54 -3.29 5.22 -3.84
N ALA A 55 -2.59 5.95 -2.96
CA ALA A 55 -2.89 6.10 -1.53
C ALA A 55 -3.06 4.77 -0.75
N HIS A 56 -2.45 3.66 -1.23
CA HIS A 56 -2.60 2.33 -0.62
C HIS A 56 -1.46 1.94 0.34
N GLY A 57 -0.40 2.76 0.46
CA GLY A 57 0.77 2.41 1.29
C GLY A 57 0.39 2.11 2.73
N PHE A 58 -0.36 3.00 3.37
CA PHE A 58 -0.83 2.83 4.73
C PHE A 58 -1.67 1.54 4.91
N ASN A 59 -2.59 1.27 3.98
CA ASN A 59 -3.45 0.08 4.02
C ASN A 59 -2.63 -1.22 3.89
N PHE A 60 -1.58 -1.22 3.09
CA PHE A 60 -0.68 -2.37 2.99
C PHE A 60 0.19 -2.55 4.23
N GLY A 61 0.58 -1.44 4.86
CA GLY A 61 1.24 -1.47 6.17
C GLY A 61 0.37 -2.14 7.22
N LEU A 62 -0.91 -1.73 7.33
CA LEU A 62 -1.88 -2.36 8.23
C LEU A 62 -2.13 -3.83 7.91
N LEU A 63 -2.27 -4.17 6.63
CA LEU A 63 -2.43 -5.56 6.21
C LEU A 63 -1.22 -6.42 6.61
N GLY A 64 0.00 -5.92 6.39
CA GLY A 64 1.22 -6.62 6.80
C GLY A 64 1.29 -6.82 8.30
N GLN A 65 0.96 -5.80 9.08
CA GLN A 65 0.89 -5.88 10.54
C GLN A 65 -0.14 -6.92 10.99
N ASP A 66 -1.33 -6.92 10.41
CA ASP A 66 -2.40 -7.87 10.75
C ASP A 66 -1.98 -9.31 10.45
N LEU A 67 -1.45 -9.57 9.25
CA LEU A 67 -0.99 -10.88 8.85
C LEU A 67 0.12 -11.44 9.75
N LEU A 68 1.08 -10.59 10.14
CA LEU A 68 2.19 -10.99 10.98
C LEU A 68 1.74 -11.22 12.43
N SER A 69 0.97 -10.29 13.00
CA SER A 69 0.50 -10.39 14.38
C SER A 69 -0.42 -11.59 14.59
N GLN A 70 -1.33 -11.89 13.66
CA GLN A 70 -2.15 -13.10 13.71
C GLN A 70 -1.28 -14.36 13.71
N SER A 71 -0.27 -14.42 12.86
CA SER A 71 0.64 -15.57 12.78
C SER A 71 1.45 -15.76 14.07
N ILE A 72 1.95 -14.66 14.65
CA ILE A 72 2.70 -14.68 15.92
C ILE A 72 1.80 -15.12 17.08
N LEU A 73 0.60 -14.54 17.20
CA LEU A 73 -0.34 -14.87 18.26
C LEU A 73 -0.78 -16.35 18.21
N ASP A 74 -0.98 -16.87 17.00
CA ASP A 74 -1.36 -18.27 16.81
C ASP A 74 -0.22 -19.23 17.18
N ALA A 75 1.00 -18.93 16.75
CA ALA A 75 2.18 -19.69 17.14
C ALA A 75 2.41 -19.65 18.66
N HIS A 76 2.29 -18.47 19.28
CA HIS A 76 2.44 -18.31 20.73
C HIS A 76 1.43 -19.16 21.51
N ARG A 77 0.13 -19.14 21.13
CA ARG A 77 -0.91 -19.96 21.74
C ARG A 77 -0.64 -21.45 21.65
N ARG A 78 0.06 -21.89 20.61
CA ARG A 78 0.40 -23.29 20.35
C ARG A 78 1.76 -23.68 20.92
N GLY A 79 2.46 -22.77 21.63
CA GLY A 79 3.80 -23.01 22.17
C GLY A 79 4.87 -23.21 21.09
N LEU A 80 4.65 -22.67 19.86
CA LEU A 80 5.58 -22.77 18.74
C LEU A 80 6.53 -21.56 18.70
N ASP A 81 7.69 -21.72 18.07
CA ASP A 81 8.62 -20.63 17.84
C ASP A 81 8.00 -19.60 16.88
N ILE A 82 7.76 -18.39 17.42
CA ILE A 82 7.20 -17.25 16.67
C ILE A 82 8.09 -16.75 15.53
N SER A 83 9.35 -17.15 15.53
CA SER A 83 10.34 -16.77 14.52
C SER A 83 10.71 -17.89 13.58
N SER A 84 9.98 -19.01 13.61
CA SER A 84 10.24 -20.15 12.73
C SER A 84 10.17 -19.76 11.25
N ASP A 85 11.02 -20.37 10.44
CA ASP A 85 11.06 -20.12 8.99
C ASP A 85 9.71 -20.42 8.32
N SER A 86 8.96 -21.39 8.83
CA SER A 86 7.65 -21.75 8.32
C SER A 86 6.63 -20.61 8.51
N LEU A 87 6.61 -19.98 9.71
CA LEU A 87 5.74 -18.86 10.03
C LEU A 87 6.11 -17.64 9.18
N LEU A 88 7.39 -17.28 9.16
CA LEU A 88 7.88 -16.13 8.44
C LEU A 88 7.65 -16.27 6.92
N SER A 89 7.91 -17.45 6.36
CA SER A 89 7.63 -17.74 4.94
C SER A 89 6.13 -17.70 4.61
N GLN A 90 5.27 -18.11 5.54
CA GLN A 90 3.81 -18.00 5.35
C GLN A 90 3.37 -16.54 5.31
N TYR A 91 3.85 -15.72 6.24
CA TYR A 91 3.62 -14.28 6.26
C TYR A 91 4.05 -13.64 4.93
N GLU A 92 5.30 -13.90 4.51
CA GLU A 92 5.86 -13.36 3.26
C GLU A 92 4.99 -13.71 2.05
N ARG A 93 4.64 -15.00 1.88
CA ARG A 93 3.79 -15.44 0.75
C ARG A 93 2.42 -14.78 0.75
N ARG A 94 1.79 -14.62 1.92
CA ARG A 94 0.46 -13.98 2.03
C ARG A 94 0.53 -12.50 1.68
N LEU A 95 1.49 -11.78 2.24
CA LEU A 95 1.69 -10.35 1.96
C LEU A 95 2.04 -10.12 0.48
N TRP A 96 2.94 -10.94 -0.05
CA TRP A 96 3.36 -10.85 -1.45
C TRP A 96 2.19 -11.05 -2.42
N ARG A 97 1.37 -12.07 -2.20
CA ARG A 97 0.18 -12.32 -3.05
C ARG A 97 -0.83 -11.18 -2.99
N ALA A 98 -1.02 -10.60 -1.82
CA ALA A 98 -1.98 -9.52 -1.64
C ALA A 98 -1.51 -8.18 -2.24
N THR A 99 -0.20 -7.89 -2.19
CA THR A 99 0.31 -6.55 -2.51
C THR A 99 0.92 -6.43 -3.91
N ARG A 100 1.54 -7.49 -4.42
CA ARG A 100 2.29 -7.44 -5.69
C ARG A 100 1.46 -7.04 -6.90
N PRO A 101 0.22 -7.51 -7.10
CA PRO A 101 -0.54 -7.11 -8.29
C PRO A 101 -0.76 -5.60 -8.36
N LEU A 102 -1.16 -4.98 -7.24
CA LEU A 102 -1.40 -3.54 -7.20
C LEU A 102 -0.08 -2.75 -7.26
N TYR A 103 1.00 -3.24 -6.63
CA TYR A 103 2.32 -2.63 -6.74
C TYR A 103 2.80 -2.56 -8.20
N LEU A 104 2.69 -3.67 -8.94
CA LEU A 104 3.09 -3.73 -10.35
C LEU A 104 2.20 -2.85 -11.24
N ALA A 105 0.88 -2.86 -11.00
CA ALA A 105 -0.05 -2.00 -11.72
C ALA A 105 0.30 -0.52 -11.51
N THR A 106 0.52 -0.10 -10.26
CA THR A 106 0.92 1.27 -9.92
C THR A 106 2.24 1.65 -10.59
N ARG A 107 3.25 0.79 -10.52
CA ARG A 107 4.54 1.01 -11.17
C ARG A 107 4.41 1.16 -12.68
N THR A 108 3.57 0.35 -13.30
CA THR A 108 3.31 0.42 -14.76
C THR A 108 2.63 1.73 -15.13
N ILE A 109 1.63 2.14 -14.37
CA ILE A 109 0.93 3.42 -14.57
C ILE A 109 1.94 4.58 -14.47
N ILE A 110 2.73 4.62 -13.40
CA ILE A 110 3.73 5.69 -13.22
C ILE A 110 4.68 5.74 -14.40
N ARG A 111 5.28 4.60 -14.78
CA ARG A 111 6.19 4.53 -15.93
C ARG A 111 5.54 5.00 -17.23
N LEU A 112 4.28 4.65 -17.44
CA LEU A 112 3.54 5.07 -18.63
C LEU A 112 3.29 6.56 -18.63
N TYR A 113 3.00 7.16 -17.46
CA TYR A 113 2.70 8.59 -17.34
C TYR A 113 3.94 9.49 -17.27
N THR A 114 5.06 8.97 -16.81
CA THR A 114 6.34 9.71 -16.76
C THR A 114 7.17 9.58 -18.04
N ASN A 115 6.75 8.74 -18.98
CA ASN A 115 7.44 8.53 -20.25
C ASN A 115 6.75 9.30 -21.38
N ASP A 116 7.40 10.31 -21.94
CA ASP A 116 6.85 11.16 -23.00
C ASP A 116 7.19 10.70 -24.42
N SER A 117 7.72 9.48 -24.58
CA SER A 117 7.97 8.89 -25.90
C SER A 117 6.66 8.71 -26.69
N PRO A 118 6.71 8.81 -28.04
CA PRO A 118 5.53 8.66 -28.88
C PRO A 118 4.74 7.36 -28.64
N PRO A 119 5.37 6.17 -28.45
CA PRO A 119 4.64 4.94 -28.16
C PRO A 119 3.96 4.98 -26.78
N ALA A 120 4.56 5.61 -25.77
CA ALA A 120 3.95 5.74 -24.45
C ALA A 120 2.71 6.68 -24.48
N ARG A 121 2.78 7.76 -25.25
CA ARG A 121 1.64 8.67 -25.47
C ARG A 121 0.47 7.96 -26.16
N LEU A 122 0.77 7.13 -27.17
CA LEU A 122 -0.25 6.33 -27.86
C LEU A 122 -0.85 5.28 -26.91
N ALA A 123 -0.03 4.57 -26.15
CA ALA A 123 -0.47 3.58 -25.17
C ALA A 123 -1.37 4.21 -24.08
N ARG A 124 -1.05 5.44 -23.59
CA ARG A 124 -1.94 6.18 -22.66
C ARG A 124 -3.30 6.46 -23.27
N LYS A 125 -3.33 7.00 -24.51
CA LYS A 125 -4.59 7.29 -25.20
C LYS A 125 -5.43 6.04 -25.40
N ALA A 126 -4.81 4.96 -25.88
CA ALA A 126 -5.49 3.69 -26.09
C ALA A 126 -5.98 3.07 -24.78
N GLY A 127 -5.16 3.08 -23.72
CA GLY A 127 -5.53 2.57 -22.40
C GLY A 127 -6.70 3.32 -21.77
N LEU A 128 -6.70 4.64 -21.85
CA LEU A 128 -7.80 5.47 -21.36
C LEU A 128 -9.09 5.24 -22.16
N ALA A 129 -9.01 5.19 -23.50
CA ALA A 129 -10.16 4.95 -24.35
C ALA A 129 -10.75 3.54 -24.11
N LEU A 130 -9.92 2.53 -23.95
CA LEU A 130 -10.33 1.17 -23.65
C LEU A 130 -10.94 1.07 -22.25
N GLY A 131 -10.30 1.66 -21.24
CA GLY A 131 -10.78 1.70 -19.87
C GLY A 131 -12.12 2.40 -19.71
N ALA A 132 -12.39 3.44 -20.51
CA ALA A 132 -13.67 4.13 -20.53
C ALA A 132 -14.81 3.25 -21.11
N ARG A 133 -14.48 2.35 -22.05
CA ARG A 133 -15.46 1.53 -22.76
C ARG A 133 -15.75 0.17 -22.11
N ILE A 134 -14.80 -0.38 -21.35
CA ILE A 134 -14.93 -1.73 -20.78
C ILE A 134 -15.49 -1.66 -19.36
N SER A 135 -16.81 -1.90 -19.24
CA SER A 135 -17.54 -1.97 -17.95
C SER A 135 -16.89 -2.87 -16.88
N PRO A 136 -16.47 -4.12 -17.16
CA PRO A 136 -15.87 -4.99 -16.15
C PRO A 136 -14.53 -4.44 -15.65
N PHE A 137 -13.74 -3.77 -16.49
CA PHE A 137 -12.48 -3.12 -16.08
C PHE A 137 -12.72 -1.97 -15.08
N ARG A 138 -13.73 -1.14 -15.35
CA ARG A 138 -14.15 -0.07 -14.43
C ARG A 138 -14.61 -0.63 -13.07
N ARG A 139 -15.39 -1.71 -13.07
CA ARG A 139 -15.84 -2.37 -11.84
C ARG A 139 -14.69 -2.98 -11.05
N MET A 140 -13.73 -3.62 -11.73
CA MET A 140 -12.54 -4.18 -11.12
C MET A 140 -11.65 -3.09 -10.50
N LEU A 141 -11.44 -1.97 -11.19
CA LEU A 141 -10.72 -0.81 -10.66
C LEU A 141 -11.44 -0.22 -9.45
N ALA A 142 -12.74 0.01 -9.56
CA ALA A 142 -13.55 0.54 -8.46
C ALA A 142 -13.51 -0.39 -7.24
N ALA A 143 -13.65 -1.69 -7.42
CA ALA A 143 -13.56 -2.68 -6.35
C ALA A 143 -12.17 -2.71 -5.71
N GLY A 144 -11.11 -2.62 -6.52
CA GLY A 144 -9.73 -2.57 -6.02
C GLY A 144 -9.41 -1.29 -5.26
N LEU A 145 -9.95 -0.14 -5.69
CA LEU A 145 -9.72 1.15 -5.05
C LEU A 145 -10.59 1.36 -3.80
N THR A 146 -11.80 0.84 -3.79
CA THR A 146 -12.73 1.01 -2.66
C THR A 146 -12.53 -0.01 -1.55
N GLN A 147 -11.70 -1.05 -1.77
CA GLN A 147 -11.50 -2.16 -0.82
C GLN A 147 -12.81 -2.53 -0.10
N LYS A 148 -13.91 -2.63 -0.87
CA LYS A 148 -15.20 -2.99 -0.28
C LYS A 148 -15.10 -4.43 0.20
N GLY A 149 -14.61 -4.55 1.44
CA GLY A 149 -14.72 -5.64 2.36
C GLY A 149 -14.70 -7.05 1.76
N SER A 150 -13.54 -7.64 1.56
CA SER A 150 -13.40 -9.00 2.06
C SER A 150 -13.34 -8.84 3.58
N SER A 151 -14.48 -9.01 4.18
CA SER A 151 -14.78 -9.04 5.61
C SER A 151 -13.56 -9.13 6.54
N LEU A 152 -13.17 -8.03 7.12
CA LEU A 152 -12.55 -7.99 8.46
C LEU A 152 -13.59 -8.42 9.54
N SER A 153 -14.59 -9.23 9.17
CA SER A 153 -15.69 -9.63 10.05
C SER A 153 -15.36 -10.82 10.94
N SER A 154 -14.07 -11.11 11.14
CA SER A 154 -13.63 -12.13 12.11
C SER A 154 -12.54 -11.60 13.05
N THR A 155 -12.34 -10.32 13.18
CA THR A 155 -11.47 -9.78 14.24
C THR A 155 -12.26 -9.72 15.55
N ARG A 156 -12.13 -10.73 16.39
CA ARG A 156 -12.20 -10.53 17.83
C ARG A 156 -11.26 -9.37 18.17
N PRO A 157 -11.72 -8.34 18.88
CA PRO A 157 -10.91 -7.14 19.10
C PRO A 157 -9.60 -7.52 19.78
N VAL A 158 -8.48 -7.17 19.14
CA VAL A 158 -7.09 -7.38 19.63
C VAL A 158 -6.92 -6.83 21.07
N THR A 159 -7.76 -5.87 21.46
CA THR A 159 -7.83 -5.30 22.80
C THR A 159 -8.16 -6.31 23.91
N SER A 160 -8.89 -7.39 23.63
CA SER A 160 -9.17 -8.43 24.65
C SER A 160 -7.99 -9.38 24.84
N ALA A 161 -7.20 -9.63 23.79
CA ALA A 161 -6.01 -10.49 23.87
C ALA A 161 -4.84 -9.75 24.55
N LEU A 162 -4.66 -8.46 24.29
CA LEU A 162 -3.65 -7.62 24.97
C LEU A 162 -3.94 -7.45 26.47
N LYS A 163 -5.20 -7.29 26.87
CA LYS A 163 -5.56 -7.25 28.30
C LYS A 163 -5.23 -8.54 29.05
N ALA A 164 -5.35 -9.69 28.40
CA ALA A 164 -5.01 -10.98 29.00
C ALA A 164 -3.50 -11.22 29.14
N LEU A 165 -2.67 -10.52 28.35
CA LEU A 165 -1.20 -10.62 28.42
C LEU A 165 -0.57 -9.67 29.45
N VAL A 166 -1.23 -8.57 29.79
CA VAL A 166 -0.74 -7.57 30.77
C VAL A 166 -1.17 -7.92 32.21
N SER A 167 -2.09 -8.87 32.38
CA SER A 167 -2.62 -9.29 33.70
C SER A 167 -1.96 -10.58 34.23
N ARG A 168 -0.83 -10.99 33.70
CA ARG A 168 0.06 -12.02 34.25
C ARG A 168 1.46 -11.45 34.38
#